data_ef8cae4a392cf557cc574f35c9bc79c9
#
_entry.id   ef8cae4a392cf557cc574f35c9bc79c9
#
_cell.length_a   1.000
_cell.length_b   1.000
_cell.length_c   1.000
_cell.angle_alpha   90.00
_cell.angle_beta   90.00
_cell.angle_gamma   90.00
#
_symmetry.space_group_name_H-M   'P 1'
#
loop_
_entity.id
_entity.type
_entity.pdbx_description
1 polymer ?
#
loop_
_entity_poly.entity_id
_entity_poly.type
_entity_poly.pdbx_seq_one_letter_code
_entity_poly.pdbx_strand_id
1 'polypeptide(L)'
;MQRLCLSNEQIERLQAIIESKQNCKCQADVSFGTVWITSDDELNELRVSFLGDFELIVSRVGFNHKHRGTMTAVLEELKKICAEVGVPKIVIQSVLTPEMQAFCHAQHIEPDKNTTMQAGEVLVGDYFLMLDS
;
A
#
# COMPACT_ATOMS: atom_id res chain seq x y z
N MET A 1 -2.68 24.88 7.64
CA MET A 1 -1.83 23.70 7.57
C MET A 1 -2.14 22.94 6.29
N GLN A 2 -1.15 22.67 5.48
CA GLN A 2 -1.36 21.88 4.27
C GLN A 2 -1.41 20.40 4.61
N ARG A 3 -2.42 19.72 4.03
CA ARG A 3 -2.54 18.28 4.14
C ARG A 3 -1.58 17.64 3.14
N LEU A 4 -0.83 16.63 3.57
CA LEU A 4 -0.01 15.86 2.65
C LEU A 4 -0.89 15.04 1.72
N CYS A 5 -0.57 15.08 0.42
CA CYS A 5 -1.23 14.29 -0.61
C CYS A 5 -0.16 13.78 -1.57
N LEU A 6 -0.43 12.65 -2.21
CA LEU A 6 0.44 12.20 -3.29
C LEU A 6 0.38 13.19 -4.45
N SER A 7 1.54 13.46 -5.04
CA SER A 7 1.60 14.29 -6.25
C SER A 7 1.14 13.50 -7.46
N ASN A 8 0.78 14.19 -8.55
CA ASN A 8 0.41 13.53 -9.79
C ASN A 8 1.52 12.60 -10.29
N GLU A 9 2.78 13.03 -10.18
CA GLU A 9 3.92 12.22 -10.59
C GLU A 9 4.02 10.93 -9.75
N GLN A 10 3.82 11.02 -8.43
CA GLN A 10 3.85 9.87 -7.55
C GLN A 10 2.72 8.88 -7.88
N ILE A 11 1.53 9.40 -8.14
CA ILE A 11 0.38 8.59 -8.54
C ILE A 11 0.68 7.88 -9.86
N GLU A 12 1.23 8.59 -10.83
CA GLU A 12 1.56 8.02 -12.15
C GLU A 12 2.59 6.91 -12.03
N ARG A 13 3.58 7.06 -11.16
CA ARG A 13 4.60 6.01 -10.93
C ARG A 13 3.96 4.74 -10.36
N LEU A 14 3.06 4.87 -9.39
CA LEU A 14 2.34 3.72 -8.83
C LEU A 14 1.47 3.06 -9.89
N GLN A 15 0.73 3.87 -10.64
CA GLN A 15 -0.15 3.40 -11.70
C GLN A 15 0.64 2.62 -12.76
N ALA A 16 1.79 3.14 -13.17
CA ALA A 16 2.64 2.51 -14.18
C ALA A 16 3.15 1.14 -13.72
N ILE A 17 3.49 1.02 -12.44
CA ILE A 17 3.93 -0.26 -11.88
C ILE A 17 2.82 -1.31 -11.98
N ILE A 18 1.61 -0.95 -11.56
CA ILE A 18 0.48 -1.87 -11.58
C ILE A 18 0.14 -2.26 -13.02
N GLU A 19 0.10 -1.29 -13.92
CA GLU A 19 -0.18 -1.55 -15.34
C GLU A 19 0.83 -2.48 -15.96
N SER A 20 2.12 -2.27 -15.67
CA SER A 20 3.20 -3.10 -16.21
C SER A 20 3.17 -4.52 -15.64
N LYS A 21 3.07 -4.64 -14.32
CA LYS A 21 3.13 -5.94 -13.65
C LYS A 21 1.89 -6.78 -13.87
N GLN A 22 0.73 -6.16 -13.95
CA GLN A 22 -0.55 -6.87 -14.10
C GLN A 22 -1.06 -6.89 -15.54
N ASN A 23 -0.34 -6.26 -16.45
CA ASN A 23 -0.72 -6.18 -17.87
C ASN A 23 -2.17 -5.69 -18.04
N CYS A 24 -2.45 -4.53 -17.48
CA CYS A 24 -3.79 -3.94 -17.47
C CYS A 24 -3.69 -2.43 -17.65
N LYS A 25 -4.84 -1.79 -17.80
CA LYS A 25 -4.95 -0.33 -17.77
C LYS A 25 -5.62 0.06 -16.49
N CYS A 26 -5.11 1.13 -15.87
CA CYS A 26 -5.62 1.63 -14.61
C CYS A 26 -6.09 3.07 -14.74
N GLN A 27 -6.94 3.46 -13.80
CA GLN A 27 -7.34 4.83 -13.58
C GLN A 27 -7.10 5.17 -12.11
N ALA A 28 -6.90 6.44 -11.85
CA ALA A 28 -6.67 6.92 -10.49
C ALA A 28 -7.72 7.98 -10.14
N ASP A 29 -8.36 7.82 -8.99
CA ASP A 29 -9.29 8.79 -8.45
C ASP A 29 -8.73 9.34 -7.14
N VAL A 30 -8.84 10.66 -6.96
CA VAL A 30 -8.38 11.32 -5.74
C VAL A 30 -9.58 11.99 -5.08
N SER A 31 -9.80 11.66 -3.81
CA SER A 31 -10.90 12.21 -3.05
C SER A 31 -10.48 12.40 -1.59
N PHE A 32 -10.56 13.64 -1.10
CA PHE A 32 -10.21 13.97 0.30
C PHE A 32 -8.81 13.46 0.70
N GLY A 33 -7.83 13.58 -0.23
CA GLY A 33 -6.46 13.15 0.03
C GLY A 33 -6.21 11.65 -0.11
N THR A 34 -7.23 10.88 -0.41
CA THR A 34 -7.11 9.45 -0.66
C THR A 34 -6.98 9.20 -2.15
N VAL A 35 -5.98 8.40 -2.53
CA VAL A 35 -5.76 8.00 -3.92
C VAL A 35 -6.22 6.55 -4.08
N TRP A 36 -7.08 6.31 -5.05
CA TRP A 36 -7.59 4.99 -5.37
C TRP A 36 -7.23 4.67 -6.81
N ILE A 37 -6.31 3.73 -7.01
CA ILE A 37 -5.91 3.25 -8.33
C ILE A 37 -6.62 1.92 -8.57
N THR A 38 -7.36 1.83 -9.66
CA THR A 38 -8.17 0.67 -10.00
C THR A 38 -7.95 0.33 -11.46
N SER A 39 -7.82 -0.97 -11.78
CA SER A 39 -7.78 -1.39 -13.19
C SER A 39 -9.18 -1.34 -13.80
N ASP A 40 -9.23 -1.21 -15.13
CA ASP A 40 -10.51 -1.11 -15.86
C ASP A 40 -11.39 -2.33 -15.65
N ASP A 41 -10.80 -3.51 -15.44
CA ASP A 41 -11.52 -4.75 -15.17
C ASP A 41 -11.86 -4.93 -13.67
N GLU A 42 -11.47 -3.97 -12.83
CA GLU A 42 -11.70 -3.97 -11.38
C GLU A 42 -11.04 -5.12 -10.62
N LEU A 43 -10.10 -5.83 -11.24
CA LEU A 43 -9.41 -6.97 -10.61
C LEU A 43 -8.14 -6.55 -9.85
N ASN A 44 -7.69 -5.32 -10.03
CA ASN A 44 -6.51 -4.78 -9.37
C ASN A 44 -6.85 -3.46 -8.70
N GLU A 45 -6.41 -3.29 -7.46
CA GLU A 45 -6.67 -2.03 -6.76
C GLU A 45 -5.59 -1.72 -5.73
N LEU A 46 -5.40 -0.43 -5.51
CA LEU A 46 -4.54 0.09 -4.45
C LEU A 46 -5.16 1.40 -3.95
N ARG A 47 -5.41 1.47 -2.65
CA ARG A 47 -5.91 2.70 -2.04
C ARG A 47 -4.92 3.15 -0.98
N VAL A 48 -4.43 4.38 -1.11
CA VAL A 48 -3.43 4.94 -0.20
C VAL A 48 -3.79 6.36 0.20
N SER A 49 -3.37 6.73 1.39
CA SER A 49 -3.54 8.10 1.90
C SER A 49 -2.46 8.38 2.94
N PHE A 50 -2.27 9.68 3.25
CA PHE A 50 -1.41 10.07 4.36
C PHE A 50 -2.27 10.38 5.58
N LEU A 51 -1.79 9.97 6.76
CA LEU A 51 -2.34 10.42 8.03
C LEU A 51 -1.36 11.47 8.58
N GLY A 52 -1.69 12.74 8.40
CA GLY A 52 -0.80 13.84 8.74
C GLY A 52 0.54 13.67 8.03
N ASP A 53 1.62 13.93 8.74
CA ASP A 53 2.99 13.67 8.27
C ASP A 53 3.61 12.46 9.01
N PHE A 54 2.77 11.63 9.64
CA PHE A 54 3.20 10.52 10.49
C PHE A 54 3.31 9.21 9.73
N GLU A 55 2.36 8.93 8.86
CA GLU A 55 2.31 7.63 8.20
C GLU A 55 1.59 7.69 6.86
N LEU A 56 2.00 6.79 5.97
CA LEU A 56 1.29 6.50 4.73
C LEU A 56 0.51 5.22 4.95
N ILE A 57 -0.79 5.25 4.68
CA ILE A 57 -1.68 4.14 4.94
C ILE A 57 -2.10 3.49 3.63
N VAL A 58 -1.85 2.18 3.52
CA VAL A 58 -2.42 1.35 2.46
C VAL A 58 -3.70 0.78 3.02
N SER A 59 -4.83 1.37 2.65
CA SER A 59 -6.13 0.97 3.20
C SER A 59 -6.78 -0.15 2.41
N ARG A 60 -6.35 -0.37 1.17
CA ARG A 60 -6.87 -1.46 0.36
C ARG A 60 -5.85 -1.82 -0.72
N VAL A 61 -5.62 -3.12 -0.93
CA VAL A 61 -4.71 -3.59 -1.97
C VAL A 61 -5.08 -5.01 -2.39
N GLY A 62 -5.07 -5.25 -3.68
CA GLY A 62 -5.30 -6.58 -4.23
C GLY A 62 -4.89 -6.60 -5.69
N PHE A 63 -4.23 -7.68 -6.11
CA PHE A 63 -3.79 -7.86 -7.50
C PHE A 63 -4.22 -9.21 -8.02
N ASN A 64 -4.75 -9.22 -9.24
CA ASN A 64 -5.31 -10.41 -9.87
C ASN A 64 -4.26 -11.49 -10.15
N HIS A 65 -3.15 -11.09 -10.77
CA HIS A 65 -2.07 -12.04 -11.11
C HIS A 65 -1.07 -12.11 -9.96
N LYS A 66 -1.03 -13.27 -9.29
CA LYS A 66 -0.11 -13.51 -8.18
C LYS A 66 1.30 -13.81 -8.71
N HIS A 67 2.29 -13.66 -7.83
CA HIS A 67 3.70 -14.00 -8.10
C HIS A 67 4.35 -13.21 -9.24
N ARG A 68 3.85 -11.98 -9.50
CA ARG A 68 4.46 -11.07 -10.47
C ARG A 68 5.33 -10.00 -9.83
N GLY A 69 5.45 -10.02 -8.51
CA GLY A 69 6.22 -9.03 -7.79
C GLY A 69 5.56 -7.66 -7.73
N THR A 70 4.26 -7.57 -8.01
CA THR A 70 3.54 -6.31 -8.03
C THR A 70 3.58 -5.63 -6.67
N MET A 71 3.25 -6.35 -5.59
CA MET A 71 3.23 -5.76 -4.26
C MET A 71 4.62 -5.32 -3.81
N THR A 72 5.65 -6.11 -4.15
CA THR A 72 7.03 -5.75 -3.84
C THR A 72 7.42 -4.44 -4.53
N ALA A 73 7.10 -4.31 -5.83
CA ALA A 73 7.39 -3.10 -6.58
C ALA A 73 6.60 -1.90 -6.06
N VAL A 74 5.33 -2.10 -5.71
CA VAL A 74 4.50 -1.05 -5.11
C VAL A 74 5.09 -0.60 -3.77
N LEU A 75 5.47 -1.54 -2.92
CA LEU A 75 6.06 -1.21 -1.62
C LEU A 75 7.36 -0.41 -1.79
N GLU A 76 8.22 -0.80 -2.72
CA GLU A 76 9.47 -0.05 -2.97
C GLU A 76 9.17 1.37 -3.44
N GLU A 77 8.15 1.57 -4.26
CA GLU A 77 7.75 2.90 -4.69
C GLU A 77 7.16 3.71 -3.53
N LEU A 78 6.35 3.09 -2.68
CA LEU A 78 5.80 3.76 -1.49
C LEU A 78 6.90 4.21 -0.55
N LYS A 79 7.96 3.41 -0.40
CA LYS A 79 9.14 3.81 0.41
C LYS A 79 9.80 5.04 -0.17
N LYS A 80 9.95 5.11 -1.50
CA LYS A 80 10.51 6.29 -2.17
C LYS A 80 9.64 7.53 -1.95
N ILE A 81 8.33 7.37 -2.09
CA ILE A 81 7.38 8.46 -1.87
C ILE A 81 7.50 8.98 -0.44
N CYS A 82 7.55 8.10 0.54
CA CYS A 82 7.71 8.49 1.94
C CYS A 82 9.03 9.23 2.18
N ALA A 83 10.11 8.78 1.54
CA ALA A 83 11.40 9.47 1.64
C ALA A 83 11.34 10.87 1.02
N GLU A 84 10.62 11.02 -0.09
CA GLU A 84 10.46 12.31 -0.78
C GLU A 84 9.73 13.34 0.08
N VAL A 85 8.76 12.90 0.87
CA VAL A 85 7.91 13.79 1.67
C VAL A 85 8.23 13.77 3.16
N GLY A 86 9.16 12.93 3.60
CA GLY A 86 9.58 12.89 5.00
C GLY A 86 8.64 12.15 5.93
N VAL A 87 7.92 11.16 5.44
CA VAL A 87 7.01 10.34 6.25
C VAL A 87 7.74 9.08 6.72
N PRO A 88 7.78 8.81 8.04
CA PRO A 88 8.65 7.76 8.59
C PRO A 88 8.02 6.38 8.70
N LYS A 89 6.75 6.20 8.28
CA LYS A 89 6.04 4.96 8.58
C LYS A 89 5.04 4.62 7.47
N ILE A 90 4.97 3.32 7.13
CA ILE A 90 3.94 2.78 6.23
C ILE A 90 3.08 1.83 7.04
N VAL A 91 1.76 1.95 6.92
CA VAL A 91 0.79 1.05 7.57
C VAL A 91 0.02 0.33 6.46
N ILE A 92 -0.09 -1.00 6.59
CA ILE A 92 -0.96 -1.79 5.73
C ILE A 92 -2.14 -2.22 6.58
N GLN A 93 -3.31 -1.68 6.29
CA GLN A 93 -4.53 -1.96 7.05
C GLN A 93 -5.18 -3.27 6.61
N SER A 94 -5.79 -3.93 7.58
CA SER A 94 -6.67 -5.07 7.31
C SER A 94 -6.00 -6.20 6.54
N VAL A 95 -4.85 -6.64 7.04
CA VAL A 95 -4.22 -7.87 6.54
C VAL A 95 -5.12 -9.03 6.96
N LEU A 96 -5.73 -9.70 5.99
CA LEU A 96 -6.75 -10.73 6.23
C LEU A 96 -6.41 -12.09 5.65
N THR A 97 -5.35 -12.20 4.83
CA THR A 97 -5.04 -13.44 4.13
C THR A 97 -3.66 -13.97 4.51
N PRO A 98 -3.45 -15.30 4.44
CA PRO A 98 -2.13 -15.87 4.68
C PRO A 98 -1.07 -15.33 3.74
N GLU A 99 -1.43 -15.07 2.47
CA GLU A 99 -0.50 -14.53 1.47
C GLU A 99 -0.01 -13.15 1.85
N MET A 100 -0.89 -12.26 2.28
CA MET A 100 -0.50 -10.92 2.67
C MET A 100 0.30 -10.94 3.98
N GLN A 101 -0.07 -11.81 4.92
CA GLN A 101 0.72 -11.99 6.15
C GLN A 101 2.13 -12.46 5.84
N ALA A 102 2.27 -13.43 4.93
CA ALA A 102 3.58 -13.94 4.52
C ALA A 102 4.40 -12.85 3.82
N PHE A 103 3.76 -12.03 2.98
CA PHE A 103 4.41 -10.90 2.35
C PHE A 103 4.92 -9.91 3.39
N CYS A 104 4.09 -9.54 4.36
CA CYS A 104 4.49 -8.62 5.42
C CYS A 104 5.67 -9.17 6.21
N HIS A 105 5.62 -10.46 6.56
CA HIS A 105 6.71 -11.10 7.29
C HIS A 105 8.02 -11.05 6.50
N ALA A 106 7.96 -11.38 5.21
CA ALA A 106 9.14 -11.37 4.34
C ALA A 106 9.73 -9.97 4.17
N GLN A 107 8.90 -8.94 4.23
CA GLN A 107 9.34 -7.55 4.09
C GLN A 107 9.63 -6.85 5.41
N HIS A 108 9.63 -7.60 6.51
CA HIS A 108 9.84 -7.07 7.87
C HIS A 108 8.80 -6.04 8.29
N ILE A 109 7.58 -6.18 7.77
CA ILE A 109 6.43 -5.37 8.16
C ILE A 109 5.79 -6.09 9.35
N GLU A 110 5.71 -5.42 10.49
CA GLU A 110 5.33 -6.04 11.76
C GLU A 110 3.86 -5.86 12.09
N PRO A 111 3.22 -6.85 12.75
CA PRO A 111 1.84 -6.67 13.18
C PRO A 111 1.75 -5.65 14.31
N ASP A 112 0.70 -4.82 14.27
CA ASP A 112 0.38 -3.89 15.34
C ASP A 112 -0.35 -4.66 16.43
N LYS A 113 0.26 -4.78 17.60
CA LYS A 113 -0.27 -5.55 18.72
C LYS A 113 -1.62 -5.04 19.21
N ASN A 114 -1.93 -3.77 18.97
CA ASN A 114 -3.17 -3.17 19.44
C ASN A 114 -4.37 -3.44 18.50
N THR A 115 -4.11 -3.82 17.24
CA THR A 115 -5.17 -4.00 16.24
C THR A 115 -5.25 -5.42 15.70
N THR A 116 -4.26 -6.27 16.00
CA THR A 116 -4.23 -7.63 15.43
C THR A 116 -4.82 -8.65 16.39
N MET A 117 -5.45 -9.68 15.81
CA MET A 117 -5.92 -10.83 16.57
C MET A 117 -5.78 -12.08 15.73
N GLN A 118 -5.57 -13.21 16.38
CA GLN A 118 -5.44 -14.47 15.69
C GLN A 118 -6.79 -14.95 15.20
N ALA A 119 -6.90 -15.21 13.89
CA ALA A 119 -8.11 -15.73 13.27
C ALA A 119 -7.69 -16.95 12.44
N GLY A 120 -7.83 -18.15 13.01
CA GLY A 120 -7.33 -19.36 12.40
C GLY A 120 -5.80 -19.32 12.30
N GLU A 121 -5.29 -19.45 11.08
CA GLU A 121 -3.86 -19.43 10.81
C GLU A 121 -3.29 -18.04 10.53
N VAL A 122 -4.15 -17.03 10.50
CA VAL A 122 -3.76 -15.65 10.13
C VAL A 122 -3.88 -14.73 11.34
N LEU A 123 -2.83 -13.94 11.58
CA LEU A 123 -2.90 -12.82 12.51
C LEU A 123 -3.43 -11.62 11.73
N VAL A 124 -4.75 -11.39 11.85
CA VAL A 124 -5.45 -10.38 11.07
C VAL A 124 -5.37 -9.02 11.76
N GLY A 125 -5.35 -7.96 10.97
CA GLY A 125 -5.34 -6.60 11.46
C GLY A 125 -4.34 -5.73 10.71
N ASP A 126 -3.86 -4.70 11.36
CA ASP A 126 -2.95 -3.73 10.74
C ASP A 126 -1.50 -4.10 11.00
N TYR A 127 -0.68 -3.91 9.97
CA TYR A 127 0.76 -4.14 10.05
C TYR A 127 1.47 -2.82 9.71
N PHE A 128 2.68 -2.65 10.18
CA PHE A 128 3.41 -1.41 9.97
C PHE A 128 4.89 -1.64 9.69
N LEU A 129 5.50 -0.68 8.99
CA LEU A 129 6.91 -0.66 8.68
C LEU A 129 7.47 0.72 9.04
N MET A 130 8.44 0.76 9.96
CA MET A 130 9.16 2.00 10.25
C MET A 130 10.29 2.15 9.23
N LEU A 131 10.36 3.32 8.64
CA LEU A 131 11.37 3.63 7.63
C LEU A 131 12.56 4.32 8.27
N ASP A 132 13.75 3.94 7.84
CA ASP A 132 14.97 4.61 8.28
C ASP A 132 15.05 5.98 7.64
N SER A 133 15.44 6.95 8.43
CA SER A 133 15.62 8.31 7.95
C SER A 133 16.96 8.45 7.22
#